data_84de070d472d66d49cba7755250770d5
#
_entry.id   84de070d472d66d49cba7755250770d5
#
_cell.length_a   1.000
_cell.length_b   1.000
_cell.length_c   1.000
_cell.angle_alpha   90.00
_cell.angle_beta   90.00
_cell.angle_gamma   90.00
#
_symmetry.space_group_name_H-M   'P 1'
#
loop_
_entity.id
_entity.type
_entity.pdbx_description
1 polymer ?
#
loop_
_entity_poly.entity_id
_entity_poly.type
_entity_poly.pdbx_seq_one_letter_code
_entity_poly.pdbx_strand_id
1 'polypeptide(L)'
;YQMLPSWEEVSASKRAFAESFAIQYRNNEWIQGQRLVERYDDRLCIVQNPPQEPLSTEELDEIYELPYEGTYHPMYEAAGGVPAIREVEFSIVSNRGCFGGCAFCALTYHQGREVRSRSRESIVREAERLTRRPGFKGYIHDVGGPTANFRAPACEEQLARGVCKHRDCLYPRPCKRMKIDHSDYLGVLRAVRGLPGVKKVFIRSGIRFDYLMADAAHGEFMEELCRYHVSGTLKVAPEHCAARVLSRMRKPDISVFEAFRKEYQKTNRKLSVKQYIIPYFISSHPGSTLSDAVELALFLKQTGFVPDQVQDFYPTPGTLATCEYYTERDPFTGAPVYVAKTMEEKK
;
A
#
# COMPACT_ATOMS: atom_id res chain seq x y z
N TYR A 1 4.67 -12.29 27.87
CA TYR A 1 4.29 -10.89 27.66
C TYR A 1 5.52 -9.99 27.70
N GLN A 2 5.42 -8.86 27.05
CA GLN A 2 6.43 -7.82 27.04
C GLN A 2 5.84 -6.53 27.65
N MET A 3 6.56 -5.92 28.59
CA MET A 3 6.17 -4.62 29.15
C MET A 3 6.52 -3.52 28.17
N LEU A 4 5.60 -2.59 27.98
CA LEU A 4 5.84 -1.29 27.36
C LEU A 4 6.23 -0.27 28.46
N PRO A 5 6.92 0.83 28.08
CA PRO A 5 6.97 2.01 28.94
C PRO A 5 5.56 2.39 29.39
N SER A 6 5.39 2.85 30.63
CA SER A 6 4.08 3.21 31.16
C SER A 6 3.47 4.40 30.40
N TRP A 7 2.15 4.58 30.49
CA TRP A 7 1.47 5.75 29.92
C TRP A 7 2.08 7.07 30.41
N GLU A 8 2.45 7.15 31.68
CA GLU A 8 3.09 8.34 32.24
C GLU A 8 4.44 8.63 31.57
N GLU A 9 5.30 7.60 31.41
CA GLU A 9 6.58 7.74 30.73
C GLU A 9 6.42 8.11 29.27
N VAL A 10 5.50 7.45 28.55
CA VAL A 10 5.23 7.72 27.11
C VAL A 10 4.69 9.13 26.93
N SER A 11 3.81 9.60 27.83
CA SER A 11 3.24 10.95 27.77
C SER A 11 4.26 12.04 28.06
N ALA A 12 5.26 11.77 28.92
CA ALA A 12 6.27 12.73 29.33
C ALA A 12 7.52 12.75 28.43
N SER A 13 7.79 11.69 27.66
CA SER A 13 9.06 11.50 26.97
C SER A 13 8.91 10.99 25.54
N LYS A 14 9.36 11.80 24.57
CA LYS A 14 9.49 11.38 23.17
C LYS A 14 10.36 10.12 22.98
N ARG A 15 11.34 9.92 23.85
CA ARG A 15 12.19 8.73 23.85
C ARG A 15 11.38 7.49 24.24
N ALA A 16 10.63 7.58 25.35
CA ALA A 16 9.77 6.47 25.81
C ALA A 16 8.68 6.15 24.77
N PHE A 17 8.11 7.19 24.11
CA PHE A 17 7.18 7.00 22.99
C PHE A 17 7.84 6.21 21.84
N ALA A 18 9.06 6.58 21.43
CA ALA A 18 9.78 5.88 20.36
C ALA A 18 10.09 4.41 20.75
N GLU A 19 10.44 4.16 22.00
CA GLU A 19 10.67 2.81 22.51
C GLU A 19 9.39 1.96 22.50
N SER A 20 8.29 2.51 23.01
CA SER A 20 6.98 1.87 22.98
C SER A 20 6.56 1.54 21.54
N PHE A 21 6.69 2.50 20.63
CA PHE A 21 6.43 2.29 19.21
C PHE A 21 7.29 1.15 18.61
N ALA A 22 8.60 1.13 18.89
CA ALA A 22 9.50 0.11 18.36
C ALA A 22 9.13 -1.31 18.83
N ILE A 23 8.70 -1.44 20.08
CA ILE A 23 8.22 -2.72 20.64
C ILE A 23 6.93 -3.14 19.93
N GLN A 24 5.93 -2.24 19.82
CA GLN A 24 4.65 -2.51 19.16
C GLN A 24 4.85 -2.88 17.70
N TYR A 25 5.68 -2.13 16.97
CA TYR A 25 5.98 -2.37 15.55
C TYR A 25 6.55 -3.78 15.30
N ARG A 26 7.45 -4.27 16.18
CA ARG A 26 8.05 -5.61 16.08
C ARG A 26 7.11 -6.74 16.47
N ASN A 27 6.04 -6.44 17.19
CA ASN A 27 5.05 -7.41 17.67
C ASN A 27 3.73 -7.37 16.89
N ASN A 28 3.64 -6.54 15.85
CA ASN A 28 2.43 -6.44 15.02
C ASN A 28 2.36 -7.57 13.98
N GLU A 29 2.32 -8.80 14.46
CA GLU A 29 2.11 -10.01 13.64
C GLU A 29 1.67 -11.19 14.52
N TRP A 30 1.02 -12.19 13.96
CA TRP A 30 0.27 -13.19 14.72
C TRP A 30 1.10 -14.40 15.20
N ILE A 31 2.19 -14.77 14.49
CA ILE A 31 2.99 -15.98 14.83
C ILE A 31 3.98 -15.70 15.96
N GLN A 32 4.76 -14.62 15.86
CA GLN A 32 5.83 -14.28 16.80
C GLN A 32 5.49 -13.11 17.71
N GLY A 33 4.30 -12.52 17.51
CA GLY A 33 3.82 -11.41 18.33
C GLY A 33 3.62 -11.85 19.78
N GLN A 34 4.00 -11.00 20.70
CA GLN A 34 3.82 -11.22 22.13
C GLN A 34 2.67 -10.35 22.64
N ARG A 35 2.06 -10.76 23.75
CA ARG A 35 1.17 -9.88 24.50
C ARG A 35 1.97 -8.70 25.02
N LEU A 36 1.49 -7.49 24.79
CA LEU A 36 2.09 -6.25 25.28
C LEU A 36 1.27 -5.74 26.46
N VAL A 37 1.95 -5.24 27.48
CA VAL A 37 1.30 -4.73 28.69
C VAL A 37 1.78 -3.31 28.93
N GLU A 38 0.86 -2.36 28.96
CA GLU A 38 1.10 -0.97 29.31
C GLU A 38 0.43 -0.63 30.65
N ARG A 39 1.18 -0.08 31.59
CA ARG A 39 0.65 0.39 32.86
C ARG A 39 0.15 1.82 32.70
N TYR A 40 -1.08 2.06 33.11
CA TYR A 40 -1.70 3.39 33.13
C TYR A 40 -1.58 4.07 34.49
N ASP A 41 -1.83 3.31 35.56
CA ASP A 41 -1.66 3.75 36.94
C ASP A 41 -1.34 2.54 37.81
N ASP A 42 -1.41 2.71 39.12
CA ASP A 42 -1.12 1.61 40.09
C ASP A 42 -2.14 0.47 40.10
N ARG A 43 -3.28 0.64 39.43
CA ARG A 43 -4.39 -0.32 39.43
C ARG A 43 -4.79 -0.79 38.05
N LEU A 44 -4.43 -0.06 37.01
CA LEU A 44 -4.87 -0.31 35.63
C LEU A 44 -3.70 -0.60 34.70
N CYS A 45 -3.78 -1.75 34.05
CA CYS A 45 -2.94 -2.11 32.93
C CYS A 45 -3.80 -2.42 31.72
N ILE A 46 -3.35 -2.00 30.52
CA ILE A 46 -3.92 -2.45 29.26
C ILE A 46 -3.08 -3.59 28.73
N VAL A 47 -3.75 -4.68 28.32
CA VAL A 47 -3.12 -5.83 27.70
C VAL A 47 -3.53 -5.89 26.23
N GLN A 48 -2.58 -5.71 25.33
CA GLN A 48 -2.76 -5.89 23.90
C GLN A 48 -2.34 -7.31 23.51
N ASN A 49 -3.28 -8.10 23.03
CA ASN A 49 -2.95 -9.41 22.46
C ASN A 49 -2.30 -9.24 21.07
N PRO A 50 -1.54 -10.26 20.60
CA PRO A 50 -1.10 -10.30 19.21
C PRO A 50 -2.27 -10.19 18.25
N PRO A 51 -2.06 -9.71 17.01
CA PRO A 51 -3.07 -9.80 15.96
C PRO A 51 -3.58 -11.23 15.80
N GLN A 52 -4.81 -11.37 15.36
CA GLN A 52 -5.36 -12.67 14.97
C GLN A 52 -4.69 -13.18 13.69
N GLU A 53 -4.76 -14.50 13.48
CA GLU A 53 -4.39 -15.09 12.21
C GLU A 53 -5.19 -14.43 11.08
N PRO A 54 -4.54 -14.07 9.95
CA PRO A 54 -5.26 -13.55 8.79
C PRO A 54 -6.25 -14.60 8.26
N LEU A 55 -7.42 -14.13 7.85
CA LEU A 55 -8.47 -15.01 7.29
C LEU A 55 -7.92 -15.84 6.12
N SER A 56 -8.37 -17.08 6.00
CA SER A 56 -8.09 -17.93 4.86
C SER A 56 -8.78 -17.41 3.59
N THR A 57 -8.45 -17.99 2.44
CA THR A 57 -9.14 -17.68 1.18
C THR A 57 -10.62 -18.01 1.26
N GLU A 58 -10.97 -19.15 1.85
CA GLU A 58 -12.34 -19.61 2.03
C GLU A 58 -13.14 -18.66 2.92
N GLU A 59 -12.61 -18.27 4.06
CA GLU A 59 -13.22 -17.30 4.97
C GLU A 59 -13.39 -15.92 4.34
N LEU A 60 -12.39 -15.46 3.57
CA LEU A 60 -12.51 -14.22 2.79
C LEU A 60 -13.63 -14.33 1.76
N ASP A 61 -13.70 -15.44 1.04
CA ASP A 61 -14.73 -15.66 0.03
C ASP A 61 -16.13 -15.65 0.65
N GLU A 62 -16.33 -16.31 1.78
CA GLU A 62 -17.60 -16.30 2.53
C GLU A 62 -18.01 -14.88 2.93
N ILE A 63 -17.06 -14.07 3.45
CA ILE A 63 -17.36 -12.67 3.82
C ILE A 63 -17.75 -11.84 2.62
N TYR A 64 -17.07 -11.98 1.48
CA TYR A 64 -17.38 -11.21 0.27
C TYR A 64 -18.63 -11.72 -0.47
N GLU A 65 -19.17 -12.87 -0.09
CA GLU A 65 -20.43 -13.42 -0.60
C GLU A 65 -21.66 -13.01 0.22
N LEU A 66 -21.48 -12.38 1.37
CA LEU A 66 -22.58 -11.82 2.15
C LEU A 66 -23.43 -10.86 1.30
N PRO A 67 -24.73 -10.75 1.58
CA PRO A 67 -25.65 -9.95 0.77
C PRO A 67 -25.52 -8.45 1.05
N TYR A 68 -24.37 -7.89 0.68
CA TYR A 68 -24.15 -6.45 0.80
C TYR A 68 -25.05 -5.65 -0.13
N GLU A 69 -25.65 -4.59 0.39
CA GLU A 69 -26.45 -3.63 -0.38
C GLU A 69 -25.62 -2.94 -1.48
N GLY A 70 -24.32 -2.73 -1.23
CA GLY A 70 -23.38 -2.11 -2.16
C GLY A 70 -23.68 -0.64 -2.47
N THR A 71 -24.38 0.02 -1.57
CA THR A 71 -24.63 1.45 -1.57
C THR A 71 -24.51 2.01 -0.16
N TYR A 72 -24.70 3.31 0.00
CA TYR A 72 -24.69 3.95 1.31
C TYR A 72 -25.98 3.70 2.10
N HIS A 73 -25.89 3.84 3.42
CA HIS A 73 -27.06 3.66 4.30
C HIS A 73 -28.14 4.72 4.01
N PRO A 74 -29.45 4.36 3.98
CA PRO A 74 -30.56 5.28 3.66
C PRO A 74 -30.63 6.55 4.50
N MET A 75 -30.06 6.55 5.72
CA MET A 75 -30.01 7.75 6.56
C MET A 75 -29.35 8.96 5.89
N TYR A 76 -28.49 8.74 4.90
CA TYR A 76 -27.79 9.81 4.18
C TYR A 76 -28.59 10.39 3.00
N GLU A 77 -29.72 9.81 2.65
CA GLU A 77 -30.58 10.27 1.54
C GLU A 77 -30.98 11.74 1.70
N ALA A 78 -31.45 12.12 2.91
CA ALA A 78 -31.86 13.47 3.22
C ALA A 78 -30.72 14.50 3.13
N ALA A 79 -29.46 14.05 3.26
CA ALA A 79 -28.25 14.88 3.12
C ALA A 79 -27.72 14.91 1.67
N GLY A 80 -28.41 14.32 0.70
CA GLY A 80 -27.98 14.24 -0.71
C GLY A 80 -27.13 13.02 -1.01
N GLY A 81 -27.12 12.00 -0.16
CA GLY A 81 -26.39 10.76 -0.32
C GLY A 81 -24.90 10.87 0.06
N VAL A 82 -24.11 9.89 -0.38
CA VAL A 82 -22.65 9.85 -0.18
C VAL A 82 -21.96 9.87 -1.54
N PRO A 83 -21.50 11.04 -2.02
CA PRO A 83 -20.91 11.16 -3.37
C PRO A 83 -19.72 10.22 -3.64
N ALA A 84 -18.93 9.88 -2.60
CA ALA A 84 -17.77 9.00 -2.69
C ALA A 84 -18.11 7.59 -3.16
N ILE A 85 -19.37 7.13 -3.05
CA ILE A 85 -19.77 5.79 -3.50
C ILE A 85 -19.48 5.60 -4.99
N ARG A 86 -19.59 6.66 -5.81
CA ARG A 86 -19.36 6.62 -7.26
C ARG A 86 -17.95 6.17 -7.64
N GLU A 87 -16.97 6.40 -6.75
CA GLU A 87 -15.58 6.01 -6.99
C GLU A 87 -15.34 4.50 -6.77
N VAL A 88 -16.16 3.86 -5.91
CA VAL A 88 -15.94 2.49 -5.47
C VAL A 88 -17.07 1.52 -5.84
N GLU A 89 -18.22 2.01 -6.24
CA GLU A 89 -19.44 1.22 -6.51
C GLU A 89 -19.22 0.01 -7.42
N PHE A 90 -18.37 0.15 -8.44
CA PHE A 90 -18.01 -0.90 -9.39
C PHE A 90 -16.56 -1.33 -9.25
N SER A 91 -16.04 -1.36 -8.04
CA SER A 91 -14.69 -1.82 -7.70
C SER A 91 -14.74 -3.09 -6.88
N ILE A 92 -13.73 -3.95 -7.07
CA ILE A 92 -13.62 -5.26 -6.42
C ILE A 92 -12.33 -5.29 -5.61
N VAL A 93 -12.44 -5.64 -4.32
CA VAL A 93 -11.27 -5.91 -3.47
C VAL A 93 -10.86 -7.37 -3.65
N SER A 94 -9.65 -7.60 -4.11
CA SER A 94 -9.14 -8.93 -4.44
C SER A 94 -8.27 -9.56 -3.34
N ASN A 95 -7.70 -8.75 -2.45
CA ASN A 95 -6.75 -9.18 -1.43
C ASN A 95 -6.72 -8.26 -0.22
N ARG A 96 -6.17 -8.76 0.87
CA ARG A 96 -5.87 -8.06 2.12
C ARG A 96 -4.39 -8.19 2.44
N GLY A 97 -3.87 -7.31 3.30
CA GLY A 97 -2.46 -7.30 3.70
C GLY A 97 -1.53 -6.65 2.68
N CYS A 98 -0.34 -6.24 3.13
CA CYS A 98 0.66 -5.61 2.28
C CYS A 98 2.07 -5.82 2.85
N PHE A 99 2.92 -6.54 2.13
CA PHE A 99 4.33 -6.72 2.50
C PHE A 99 5.25 -5.58 2.01
N GLY A 100 4.68 -4.49 1.49
CA GLY A 100 5.44 -3.35 0.97
C GLY A 100 6.30 -2.63 2.01
N GLY A 101 5.81 -2.55 3.25
CA GLY A 101 6.58 -2.03 4.38
C GLY A 101 6.95 -0.55 4.33
N CYS A 102 6.27 0.27 3.50
CA CYS A 102 6.55 1.70 3.38
C CYS A 102 6.40 2.40 4.73
N ALA A 103 7.38 3.22 5.12
CA ALA A 103 7.47 3.82 6.44
C ALA A 103 6.29 4.74 6.79
N PHE A 104 5.67 5.35 5.81
CA PHE A 104 4.57 6.31 5.95
C PHE A 104 3.17 5.68 5.87
N CYS A 105 3.06 4.39 5.52
CA CYS A 105 1.79 3.76 5.16
C CYS A 105 1.25 2.90 6.30
N ALA A 106 0.00 3.17 6.73
CA ALA A 106 -0.66 2.42 7.78
C ALA A 106 -1.23 1.07 7.32
N LEU A 107 -1.31 0.79 6.02
CA LEU A 107 -1.86 -0.47 5.50
C LEU A 107 -1.14 -1.69 6.08
N THR A 108 0.19 -1.65 6.13
CA THR A 108 1.01 -2.70 6.74
C THR A 108 0.68 -2.90 8.22
N TYR A 109 0.35 -1.82 8.92
CA TYR A 109 0.04 -1.85 10.35
C TYR A 109 -1.34 -2.46 10.62
N HIS A 110 -2.39 -1.99 9.95
CA HIS A 110 -3.77 -2.39 10.28
C HIS A 110 -4.30 -3.59 9.47
N GLN A 111 -3.69 -3.94 8.33
CA GLN A 111 -4.06 -5.13 7.56
C GLN A 111 -3.02 -6.26 7.65
N GLY A 112 -1.88 -6.00 8.30
CA GLY A 112 -0.79 -6.95 8.40
C GLY A 112 0.11 -6.99 7.16
N ARG A 113 1.22 -7.71 7.30
CA ARG A 113 2.24 -7.86 6.24
C ARG A 113 2.08 -9.14 5.44
N GLU A 114 1.18 -10.02 5.83
CA GLU A 114 0.85 -11.24 5.12
C GLU A 114 -0.29 -10.95 4.16
N VAL A 115 -0.07 -11.23 2.88
CA VAL A 115 -1.11 -11.05 1.86
C VAL A 115 -1.98 -12.29 1.81
N ARG A 116 -3.28 -12.10 1.93
CA ARG A 116 -4.32 -13.11 1.75
C ARG A 116 -5.28 -12.65 0.65
N SER A 117 -5.59 -13.56 -0.25
CA SER A 117 -6.40 -13.26 -1.43
C SER A 117 -7.68 -14.06 -1.46
N ARG A 118 -8.69 -13.47 -2.04
CA ARG A 118 -9.90 -14.16 -2.45
C ARG A 118 -9.61 -15.10 -3.62
N SER A 119 -10.38 -16.14 -3.76
CA SER A 119 -10.34 -17.01 -4.93
C SER A 119 -10.74 -16.25 -6.20
N ARG A 120 -10.30 -16.74 -7.34
CA ARG A 120 -10.69 -16.21 -8.64
C ARG A 120 -12.21 -16.32 -8.84
N GLU A 121 -12.78 -17.43 -8.42
CA GLU A 121 -14.19 -17.75 -8.50
C GLU A 121 -15.04 -16.75 -7.72
N SER A 122 -14.65 -16.40 -6.50
CA SER A 122 -15.34 -15.38 -5.69
C SER A 122 -15.31 -14.00 -6.35
N ILE A 123 -14.16 -13.60 -6.88
CA ILE A 123 -14.01 -12.32 -7.60
C ILE A 123 -14.87 -12.29 -8.86
N VAL A 124 -14.92 -13.38 -9.62
CA VAL A 124 -15.75 -13.51 -10.82
C VAL A 124 -17.24 -13.45 -10.48
N ARG A 125 -17.70 -14.16 -9.44
CA ARG A 125 -19.09 -14.07 -8.97
C ARG A 125 -19.50 -12.65 -8.54
N GLU A 126 -18.60 -11.93 -7.87
CA GLU A 126 -18.86 -10.52 -7.53
C GLU A 126 -18.95 -9.67 -8.79
N ALA A 127 -18.03 -9.82 -9.73
CA ALA A 127 -18.08 -9.11 -11.00
C ALA A 127 -19.40 -9.38 -11.77
N GLU A 128 -19.87 -10.62 -11.79
CA GLU A 128 -21.19 -10.97 -12.37
C GLU A 128 -22.34 -10.26 -11.65
N ARG A 129 -22.31 -10.17 -10.31
CA ARG A 129 -23.31 -9.40 -9.56
C ARG A 129 -23.27 -7.92 -9.93
N LEU A 130 -22.07 -7.33 -10.07
CA LEU A 130 -21.92 -5.95 -10.49
C LEU A 130 -22.48 -5.67 -11.88
N THR A 131 -22.35 -6.61 -12.84
CA THR A 131 -22.92 -6.42 -14.20
C THR A 131 -24.44 -6.30 -14.21
N ARG A 132 -25.12 -6.82 -13.18
CA ARG A 132 -26.59 -6.80 -13.03
C ARG A 132 -27.10 -5.60 -12.24
N ARG A 133 -26.21 -4.77 -11.65
CA ARG A 133 -26.61 -3.61 -10.88
C ARG A 133 -27.13 -2.48 -11.77
N PRO A 134 -28.13 -1.72 -11.29
CA PRO A 134 -28.55 -0.49 -11.95
C PRO A 134 -27.34 0.46 -12.10
N GLY A 135 -27.25 1.11 -13.26
CA GLY A 135 -26.16 2.06 -13.54
C GLY A 135 -24.85 1.45 -14.06
N PHE A 136 -24.72 0.13 -14.10
CA PHE A 136 -23.52 -0.51 -14.69
C PHE A 136 -23.42 -0.23 -16.20
N LYS A 137 -22.32 0.36 -16.63
CA LYS A 137 -22.06 0.76 -18.02
C LYS A 137 -21.05 -0.13 -18.75
N GLY A 138 -20.67 -1.25 -18.13
CA GLY A 138 -19.66 -2.17 -18.65
C GLY A 138 -18.25 -1.92 -18.11
N TYR A 139 -18.08 -1.11 -17.09
CA TYR A 139 -16.77 -0.76 -16.54
C TYR A 139 -16.62 -1.26 -15.11
N ILE A 140 -15.67 -2.17 -14.89
CA ILE A 140 -15.15 -2.48 -13.55
C ILE A 140 -14.04 -1.46 -13.30
N HIS A 141 -14.22 -0.62 -12.28
CA HIS A 141 -13.37 0.53 -12.02
C HIS A 141 -12.03 0.13 -11.40
N ASP A 142 -12.02 -0.96 -10.64
CA ASP A 142 -10.81 -1.51 -10.04
C ASP A 142 -11.00 -3.00 -9.72
N VAL A 143 -9.96 -3.80 -9.92
CA VAL A 143 -9.78 -5.11 -9.31
C VAL A 143 -8.48 -5.04 -8.54
N GLY A 144 -8.56 -4.66 -7.28
CA GLY A 144 -7.40 -4.24 -6.53
C GLY A 144 -7.44 -4.61 -5.05
N GLY A 145 -6.71 -3.86 -4.26
CA GLY A 145 -6.56 -4.06 -2.83
C GLY A 145 -5.58 -3.05 -2.25
N PRO A 146 -4.95 -3.33 -1.10
CA PRO A 146 -3.89 -2.48 -0.53
C PRO A 146 -2.75 -2.21 -1.52
N THR A 147 -2.47 -3.18 -2.38
CA THR A 147 -1.60 -3.11 -3.55
C THR A 147 -2.17 -4.08 -4.58
N ALA A 148 -2.56 -3.60 -5.75
CA ALA A 148 -3.34 -4.38 -6.70
C ALA A 148 -2.66 -5.69 -7.15
N ASN A 149 -1.36 -5.64 -7.41
CA ASN A 149 -0.60 -6.78 -7.92
C ASN A 149 -0.01 -7.70 -6.84
N PHE A 150 -0.46 -7.59 -5.59
CA PHE A 150 -0.12 -8.55 -4.53
C PHE A 150 -1.24 -9.59 -4.40
N ARG A 151 -0.94 -10.85 -4.73
CA ARG A 151 -1.94 -11.92 -4.72
C ARG A 151 -1.58 -13.10 -3.83
N ALA A 152 -0.36 -13.16 -3.32
CA ALA A 152 0.12 -14.26 -2.49
C ALA A 152 1.02 -13.72 -1.37
N PRO A 153 1.22 -14.49 -0.29
CA PRO A 153 2.25 -14.21 0.71
C PRO A 153 3.62 -14.02 0.06
N ALA A 154 4.47 -13.17 0.66
CA ALA A 154 5.76 -12.82 0.07
C ALA A 154 6.68 -14.04 -0.13
N CYS A 155 6.64 -15.01 0.79
CA CYS A 155 7.42 -16.25 0.72
C CYS A 155 6.85 -17.31 1.67
N GLU A 156 7.27 -18.56 1.54
CA GLU A 156 6.86 -19.68 2.40
C GLU A 156 7.31 -19.51 3.87
N GLU A 157 8.50 -18.93 4.08
CA GLU A 157 9.00 -18.66 5.42
C GLU A 157 8.07 -17.72 6.21
N GLN A 158 7.41 -16.78 5.52
CA GLN A 158 6.44 -15.88 6.14
C GLN A 158 5.25 -16.67 6.72
N LEU A 159 4.76 -17.65 6.00
CA LEU A 159 3.64 -18.50 6.46
C LEU A 159 4.06 -19.42 7.64
N ALA A 160 5.29 -19.92 7.60
CA ALA A 160 5.77 -20.87 8.60
C ALA A 160 6.27 -20.22 9.90
N ARG A 161 6.87 -19.03 9.79
CA ARG A 161 7.61 -18.39 10.88
C ARG A 161 7.22 -16.94 11.17
N GLY A 162 6.23 -16.42 10.45
CA GLY A 162 5.80 -15.03 10.57
C GLY A 162 6.70 -14.05 9.79
N VAL A 163 6.46 -12.77 10.02
CA VAL A 163 7.14 -11.67 9.34
C VAL A 163 8.59 -11.50 9.82
N CYS A 164 9.51 -11.30 8.91
CA CYS A 164 10.91 -11.02 9.25
C CYS A 164 11.03 -9.74 10.09
N LYS A 165 11.65 -9.82 11.28
CA LYS A 165 11.82 -8.68 12.21
C LYS A 165 12.92 -7.69 11.80
N HIS A 166 13.86 -8.13 10.94
CA HIS A 166 15.07 -7.37 10.60
C HIS A 166 15.22 -7.07 9.11
N ARG A 167 14.20 -7.40 8.31
CA ARG A 167 14.24 -7.20 6.86
C ARG A 167 12.85 -6.97 6.31
N ASP A 168 12.70 -5.98 5.45
CA ASP A 168 11.51 -5.80 4.63
C ASP A 168 11.61 -6.65 3.34
N CYS A 169 10.45 -7.07 2.82
CA CYS A 169 10.41 -7.97 1.66
C CYS A 169 10.92 -7.29 0.37
N LEU A 170 10.61 -6.00 0.20
CA LEU A 170 10.96 -5.25 -1.02
C LEU A 170 12.10 -4.24 -0.80
N TYR A 171 12.43 -3.89 0.43
CA TYR A 171 13.45 -2.89 0.73
C TYR A 171 14.69 -3.51 1.41
N PRO A 172 15.92 -3.05 1.07
CA PRO A 172 16.30 -2.08 0.03
C PRO A 172 16.20 -2.62 -1.40
N ARG A 173 15.98 -3.88 -1.55
CA ARG A 173 15.74 -4.61 -2.81
C ARG A 173 14.95 -5.88 -2.52
N PRO A 174 14.22 -6.43 -3.49
CA PRO A 174 13.43 -7.65 -3.32
C PRO A 174 14.23 -8.78 -2.67
N CYS A 175 13.65 -9.42 -1.67
CA CYS A 175 14.27 -10.53 -0.96
C CYS A 175 14.42 -11.73 -1.91
N LYS A 176 15.57 -12.39 -1.88
CA LYS A 176 15.85 -13.58 -2.73
C LYS A 176 14.90 -14.77 -2.47
N ARG A 177 14.21 -14.78 -1.31
CA ARG A 177 13.24 -15.83 -0.96
C ARG A 177 11.82 -15.52 -1.42
N MET A 178 11.58 -14.31 -1.95
CA MET A 178 10.25 -13.95 -2.44
C MET A 178 9.84 -14.81 -3.63
N LYS A 179 8.58 -15.20 -3.61
CA LYS A 179 7.90 -15.74 -4.78
C LYS A 179 7.28 -14.57 -5.54
N ILE A 180 7.86 -14.20 -6.66
CA ILE A 180 7.40 -13.09 -7.49
C ILE A 180 6.73 -13.68 -8.72
N ASP A 181 5.41 -13.61 -8.74
CA ASP A 181 4.59 -14.18 -9.81
C ASP A 181 3.28 -13.39 -9.93
N HIS A 182 2.95 -12.96 -11.14
CA HIS A 182 1.72 -12.25 -11.46
C HIS A 182 0.71 -13.08 -12.24
N SER A 183 0.98 -14.38 -12.47
CA SER A 183 0.13 -15.26 -13.28
C SER A 183 -1.29 -15.38 -12.75
N ASP A 184 -1.46 -15.50 -11.41
CA ASP A 184 -2.77 -15.55 -10.78
C ASP A 184 -3.55 -14.24 -10.98
N TYR A 185 -2.88 -13.08 -10.77
CA TYR A 185 -3.53 -11.80 -10.99
C TYR A 185 -3.94 -11.59 -12.45
N LEU A 186 -3.09 -11.96 -13.41
CA LEU A 186 -3.45 -11.96 -14.83
C LEU A 186 -4.64 -12.87 -15.11
N GLY A 187 -4.67 -14.04 -14.49
CA GLY A 187 -5.79 -14.97 -14.58
C GLY A 187 -7.11 -14.37 -14.10
N VAL A 188 -7.09 -13.68 -12.95
CA VAL A 188 -8.26 -12.95 -12.41
C VAL A 188 -8.71 -11.85 -13.37
N LEU A 189 -7.80 -10.99 -13.83
CA LEU A 189 -8.12 -9.89 -14.73
C LEU A 189 -8.73 -10.37 -16.05
N ARG A 190 -8.19 -11.42 -16.62
CA ARG A 190 -8.67 -12.06 -17.85
C ARG A 190 -10.04 -12.67 -17.66
N ALA A 191 -10.27 -13.36 -16.55
CA ALA A 191 -11.57 -13.96 -16.23
C ALA A 191 -12.67 -12.88 -16.09
N VAL A 192 -12.41 -11.83 -15.32
CA VAL A 192 -13.36 -10.73 -15.14
C VAL A 192 -13.62 -9.98 -16.46
N ARG A 193 -12.58 -9.74 -17.26
CA ARG A 193 -12.71 -9.10 -18.57
C ARG A 193 -13.50 -9.94 -19.58
N GLY A 194 -13.48 -11.26 -19.44
CA GLY A 194 -14.23 -12.19 -20.31
C GLY A 194 -15.72 -12.28 -20.02
N LEU A 195 -16.21 -11.67 -18.94
CA LEU A 195 -17.63 -11.75 -18.57
C LEU A 195 -18.54 -11.00 -19.54
N PRO A 196 -19.72 -11.55 -19.87
CA PRO A 196 -20.72 -10.85 -20.63
C PRO A 196 -21.11 -9.51 -19.99
N GLY A 197 -21.17 -8.45 -20.79
CA GLY A 197 -21.48 -7.10 -20.31
C GLY A 197 -20.29 -6.30 -19.80
N VAL A 198 -19.14 -6.92 -19.53
CA VAL A 198 -17.92 -6.21 -19.18
C VAL A 198 -17.17 -5.73 -20.42
N LYS A 199 -17.01 -4.42 -20.55
CA LYS A 199 -16.28 -3.77 -21.66
C LYS A 199 -14.82 -3.50 -21.29
N LYS A 200 -14.57 -3.09 -20.04
CA LYS A 200 -13.24 -2.75 -19.54
C LYS A 200 -13.11 -3.09 -18.04
N VAL A 201 -11.94 -3.52 -17.67
CA VAL A 201 -11.51 -3.72 -16.28
C VAL A 201 -10.28 -2.86 -16.04
N PHE A 202 -10.38 -1.92 -15.12
CA PHE A 202 -9.26 -1.03 -14.79
C PHE A 202 -8.54 -1.46 -13.51
N ILE A 203 -7.32 -0.96 -13.35
CA ILE A 203 -6.53 -1.08 -12.13
C ILE A 203 -6.26 0.34 -11.64
N ARG A 204 -6.90 0.74 -10.53
CA ARG A 204 -6.80 2.08 -9.93
C ARG A 204 -6.10 2.11 -8.59
N SER A 205 -6.15 1.02 -7.82
CA SER A 205 -5.53 0.92 -6.48
C SER A 205 -4.01 0.91 -6.48
N GLY A 206 -3.40 1.00 -7.66
CA GLY A 206 -1.96 1.15 -7.82
C GLY A 206 -1.21 -0.15 -8.03
N ILE A 207 -0.17 -0.07 -8.85
CA ILE A 207 0.77 -1.15 -9.14
C ILE A 207 2.06 -0.91 -8.36
N ARG A 208 2.50 -1.92 -7.62
CA ARG A 208 3.82 -1.92 -7.02
C ARG A 208 4.85 -2.25 -8.10
N PHE A 209 5.44 -1.21 -8.66
CA PHE A 209 6.31 -1.30 -9.84
C PHE A 209 7.63 -2.05 -9.57
N ASP A 210 8.19 -1.93 -8.38
CA ASP A 210 9.42 -2.65 -7.99
C ASP A 210 9.18 -4.17 -7.86
N TYR A 211 8.02 -4.58 -7.36
CA TYR A 211 7.61 -5.99 -7.34
C TYR A 211 7.36 -6.50 -8.77
N LEU A 212 6.70 -5.69 -9.62
CA LEU A 212 6.48 -6.04 -11.02
C LEU A 212 7.80 -6.19 -11.78
N MET A 213 8.72 -5.23 -11.67
CA MET A 213 10.01 -5.26 -12.37
C MET A 213 10.94 -6.39 -11.90
N ALA A 214 10.70 -6.95 -10.73
CA ALA A 214 11.44 -8.10 -10.24
C ALA A 214 10.89 -9.46 -10.73
N ASP A 215 9.74 -9.47 -11.40
CA ASP A 215 9.18 -10.64 -12.05
C ASP A 215 9.89 -10.90 -13.39
N ALA A 216 10.37 -12.13 -13.59
CA ALA A 216 10.98 -12.53 -14.86
C ALA A 216 9.99 -12.44 -16.05
N ALA A 217 8.68 -12.60 -15.79
CA ALA A 217 7.60 -12.52 -16.76
C ALA A 217 6.95 -11.12 -16.83
N HIS A 218 7.56 -10.07 -16.24
CA HIS A 218 6.97 -8.72 -16.18
C HIS A 218 6.53 -8.15 -17.53
N GLY A 219 7.15 -8.59 -18.63
CA GLY A 219 6.79 -8.16 -19.98
C GLY A 219 5.38 -8.57 -20.39
N GLU A 220 4.94 -9.78 -20.03
CA GLU A 220 3.56 -10.23 -20.28
C GLU A 220 2.55 -9.39 -19.50
N PHE A 221 2.83 -9.17 -18.21
CA PHE A 221 1.98 -8.33 -17.38
C PHE A 221 1.90 -6.89 -17.91
N MET A 222 3.04 -6.31 -18.30
CA MET A 222 3.12 -4.96 -18.83
C MET A 222 2.29 -4.81 -20.12
N GLU A 223 2.35 -5.81 -21.00
CA GLU A 223 1.57 -5.81 -22.23
C GLU A 223 0.06 -5.91 -21.96
N GLU A 224 -0.37 -6.83 -21.08
CA GLU A 224 -1.76 -6.98 -20.66
C GLU A 224 -2.28 -5.70 -20.00
N LEU A 225 -1.49 -5.12 -19.07
CA LEU A 225 -1.80 -3.88 -18.38
C LEU A 225 -2.07 -2.74 -19.38
N CYS A 226 -1.14 -2.47 -20.28
CA CYS A 226 -1.25 -1.38 -21.26
C CYS A 226 -2.39 -1.62 -22.24
N ARG A 227 -2.63 -2.84 -22.68
CA ARG A 227 -3.64 -3.17 -23.67
C ARG A 227 -5.06 -3.06 -23.13
N TYR A 228 -5.29 -3.47 -21.88
CA TYR A 228 -6.64 -3.72 -21.38
C TYR A 228 -7.02 -2.98 -20.10
N HIS A 229 -6.06 -2.57 -19.25
CA HIS A 229 -6.35 -2.18 -17.87
C HIS A 229 -6.03 -0.72 -17.52
N VAL A 230 -5.52 0.04 -18.48
CA VAL A 230 -5.23 1.48 -18.31
C VAL A 230 -6.21 2.31 -19.13
N SER A 231 -6.82 3.32 -18.49
CA SER A 231 -7.81 4.21 -19.12
C SER A 231 -7.23 5.46 -19.79
N GLY A 232 -5.90 5.49 -20.04
CA GLY A 232 -5.17 6.65 -20.55
C GLY A 232 -4.09 7.16 -19.61
N THR A 233 -4.30 7.02 -18.30
CA THR A 233 -3.30 7.35 -17.28
C THR A 233 -3.12 6.20 -16.28
N LEU A 234 -1.86 5.94 -15.90
CA LEU A 234 -1.49 5.00 -14.85
C LEU A 234 -0.83 5.77 -13.70
N LYS A 235 -1.44 5.73 -12.52
CA LYS A 235 -0.86 6.30 -11.30
C LYS A 235 0.16 5.33 -10.73
N VAL A 236 1.37 5.81 -10.46
CA VAL A 236 2.47 5.03 -9.88
C VAL A 236 3.17 5.89 -8.84
N ALA A 237 3.56 5.30 -7.74
CA ALA A 237 4.05 6.01 -6.56
C ALA A 237 5.57 5.79 -6.32
N PRO A 238 6.47 6.51 -7.03
CA PRO A 238 7.90 6.55 -6.66
C PRO A 238 8.13 7.26 -5.32
N GLU A 239 7.28 8.19 -4.93
CA GLU A 239 7.23 8.99 -3.70
C GLU A 239 8.30 10.09 -3.61
N HIS A 240 9.53 9.85 -4.04
CA HIS A 240 10.64 10.79 -4.08
C HIS A 240 11.70 10.33 -5.10
N CYS A 241 12.75 11.14 -5.33
CA CYS A 241 13.89 10.73 -6.16
C CYS A 241 15.20 10.63 -5.38
N ALA A 242 15.37 11.42 -4.29
CA ALA A 242 16.58 11.41 -3.49
C ALA A 242 16.73 10.07 -2.74
N ALA A 243 17.86 9.39 -2.95
CA ALA A 243 18.14 8.06 -2.39
C ALA A 243 18.01 8.03 -0.86
N ARG A 244 18.44 9.11 -0.18
CA ARG A 244 18.35 9.26 1.26
C ARG A 244 16.90 9.28 1.75
N VAL A 245 16.02 10.00 1.06
CA VAL A 245 14.60 10.09 1.41
C VAL A 245 13.89 8.77 1.10
N LEU A 246 14.15 8.17 -0.06
CA LEU A 246 13.62 6.86 -0.43
C LEU A 246 14.01 5.77 0.57
N SER A 247 15.26 5.83 1.08
CA SER A 247 15.71 4.93 2.14
C SER A 247 14.88 5.08 3.42
N ARG A 248 14.59 6.31 3.85
CA ARG A 248 13.71 6.57 5.00
C ARG A 248 12.28 6.11 4.75
N MET A 249 11.77 6.31 3.55
CA MET A 249 10.45 5.84 3.12
C MET A 249 10.37 4.32 2.99
N ARG A 250 11.49 3.60 3.03
CA ARG A 250 11.59 2.16 2.70
C ARG A 250 11.06 1.86 1.30
N LYS A 251 11.41 2.72 0.35
CA LYS A 251 11.07 2.59 -1.06
C LYS A 251 12.33 2.19 -1.85
N PRO A 252 12.17 1.57 -3.04
CA PRO A 252 13.30 1.25 -3.90
C PRO A 252 14.00 2.51 -4.40
N ASP A 253 15.23 2.35 -4.87
CA ASP A 253 15.95 3.40 -5.56
C ASP A 253 15.18 3.89 -6.80
N ILE A 254 15.29 5.19 -7.13
CA ILE A 254 14.57 5.83 -8.23
C ILE A 254 14.86 5.17 -9.59
N SER A 255 16.02 4.56 -9.77
CA SER A 255 16.39 3.85 -11.00
C SER A 255 15.42 2.71 -11.34
N VAL A 256 14.79 2.09 -10.33
CA VAL A 256 13.76 1.04 -10.55
C VAL A 256 12.51 1.64 -11.18
N PHE A 257 12.10 2.83 -10.71
CA PHE A 257 10.99 3.57 -11.34
C PHE A 257 11.33 4.01 -12.76
N GLU A 258 12.54 4.47 -13.00
CA GLU A 258 12.99 4.86 -14.35
C GLU A 258 13.01 3.66 -15.32
N ALA A 259 13.45 2.49 -14.85
CA ALA A 259 13.38 1.26 -15.63
C ALA A 259 11.92 0.87 -15.96
N PHE A 260 11.03 0.93 -14.98
CA PHE A 260 9.59 0.72 -15.18
C PHE A 260 9.02 1.70 -16.20
N ARG A 261 9.33 2.99 -16.08
CA ARG A 261 8.87 4.02 -17.02
C ARG A 261 9.32 3.77 -18.45
N LYS A 262 10.58 3.37 -18.63
CA LYS A 262 11.15 3.02 -19.96
C LYS A 262 10.42 1.82 -20.58
N GLU A 263 10.18 0.78 -19.80
CA GLU A 263 9.48 -0.42 -20.29
C GLU A 263 8.00 -0.12 -20.60
N TYR A 264 7.32 0.66 -19.76
CA TYR A 264 5.96 1.12 -20.02
C TYR A 264 5.85 1.91 -21.30
N GLN A 265 6.76 2.87 -21.55
CA GLN A 265 6.78 3.66 -22.77
C GLN A 265 7.10 2.81 -24.01
N LYS A 266 8.01 1.84 -23.90
CA LYS A 266 8.33 0.89 -24.97
C LYS A 266 7.13 0.04 -25.32
N THR A 267 6.41 -0.47 -24.32
CA THR A 267 5.19 -1.26 -24.50
C THR A 267 4.07 -0.44 -25.14
N ASN A 268 3.85 0.81 -24.71
CA ASN A 268 2.89 1.71 -25.34
C ASN A 268 3.18 1.94 -26.84
N ARG A 269 4.44 2.14 -27.19
CA ARG A 269 4.85 2.27 -28.61
C ARG A 269 4.58 0.98 -29.39
N LYS A 270 4.95 -0.18 -28.82
CA LYS A 270 4.69 -1.50 -29.42
C LYS A 270 3.20 -1.72 -29.69
N LEU A 271 2.34 -1.30 -28.77
CA LEU A 271 0.88 -1.48 -28.84
C LEU A 271 0.16 -0.34 -29.59
N SER A 272 0.88 0.71 -30.00
CA SER A 272 0.30 1.91 -30.60
C SER A 272 -0.80 2.56 -29.73
N VAL A 273 -0.64 2.52 -28.39
CA VAL A 273 -1.55 3.16 -27.44
C VAL A 273 -0.94 4.43 -26.87
N LYS A 274 -1.79 5.42 -26.59
CA LYS A 274 -1.40 6.70 -26.02
C LYS A 274 -1.78 6.77 -24.56
N GLN A 275 -0.85 6.40 -23.68
CA GLN A 275 -1.06 6.37 -22.23
C GLN A 275 0.11 7.03 -21.52
N TYR A 276 -0.17 7.62 -20.35
CA TYR A 276 0.78 8.38 -19.57
C TYR A 276 0.92 7.83 -18.15
N ILE A 277 2.12 7.90 -17.58
CA ILE A 277 2.34 7.69 -16.16
C ILE A 277 2.11 9.01 -15.44
N ILE A 278 1.35 8.95 -14.35
CA ILE A 278 1.21 10.04 -13.38
C ILE A 278 1.97 9.59 -12.13
N PRO A 279 3.20 10.07 -11.92
CA PRO A 279 3.98 9.73 -10.75
C PRO A 279 3.45 10.49 -9.53
N TYR A 280 3.36 9.80 -8.40
CA TYR A 280 2.95 10.35 -7.12
C TYR A 280 4.18 10.65 -6.26
N PHE A 281 4.23 11.84 -5.65
CA PHE A 281 5.34 12.28 -4.81
C PHE A 281 4.85 12.76 -3.45
N ILE A 282 5.71 12.58 -2.43
CA ILE A 282 5.48 13.06 -1.07
C ILE A 282 6.59 14.07 -0.74
N SER A 283 6.18 15.29 -0.36
CA SER A 283 7.06 16.31 0.19
C SER A 283 7.14 16.22 1.71
N SER A 284 8.18 16.78 2.29
CA SER A 284 8.34 16.95 3.76
C SER A 284 8.27 15.66 4.59
N HIS A 285 8.58 14.51 3.98
CA HIS A 285 8.71 13.26 4.74
C HIS A 285 9.84 13.38 5.79
N PRO A 286 9.72 12.80 6.99
CA PRO A 286 10.81 12.77 7.97
C PRO A 286 12.14 12.38 7.33
N GLY A 287 13.18 13.15 7.55
CA GLY A 287 14.49 13.02 6.93
C GLY A 287 14.66 13.73 5.58
N SER A 288 13.61 14.30 4.99
CA SER A 288 13.72 15.14 3.80
C SER A 288 14.11 16.57 4.17
N THR A 289 15.20 17.06 3.60
CA THR A 289 15.72 18.42 3.78
C THR A 289 15.45 19.29 2.54
N LEU A 290 15.69 20.59 2.63
CA LEU A 290 15.61 21.49 1.48
C LEU A 290 16.47 21.02 0.30
N SER A 291 17.66 20.47 0.56
CA SER A 291 18.52 19.91 -0.52
C SER A 291 17.83 18.77 -1.26
N ASP A 292 17.07 17.91 -0.57
CA ASP A 292 16.33 16.82 -1.21
C ASP A 292 15.12 17.35 -2.00
N ALA A 293 14.47 18.40 -1.52
CA ALA A 293 13.40 19.07 -2.25
C ALA A 293 13.91 19.70 -3.56
N VAL A 294 15.10 20.34 -3.53
CA VAL A 294 15.78 20.85 -4.72
C VAL A 294 16.12 19.71 -5.69
N GLU A 295 16.63 18.58 -5.19
CA GLU A 295 16.92 17.40 -6.01
C GLU A 295 15.64 16.89 -6.71
N LEU A 296 14.52 16.83 -5.98
CA LEU A 296 13.23 16.46 -6.55
C LEU A 296 12.78 17.44 -7.64
N ALA A 297 12.89 18.74 -7.39
CA ALA A 297 12.53 19.76 -8.38
C ALA A 297 13.37 19.66 -9.65
N LEU A 298 14.67 19.40 -9.53
CA LEU A 298 15.57 19.18 -10.66
C LEU A 298 15.22 17.91 -11.43
N PHE A 299 14.92 16.82 -10.72
CA PHE A 299 14.45 15.56 -11.32
C PHE A 299 13.16 15.77 -12.13
N LEU A 300 12.17 16.47 -11.57
CA LEU A 300 10.93 16.81 -12.26
C LEU A 300 11.20 17.64 -13.53
N LYS A 301 12.05 18.66 -13.43
CA LYS A 301 12.44 19.48 -14.58
C LYS A 301 13.11 18.65 -15.68
N GLN A 302 14.05 17.76 -15.31
CA GLN A 302 14.76 16.90 -16.27
C GLN A 302 13.83 15.89 -16.94
N THR A 303 12.87 15.36 -16.21
CA THR A 303 11.90 14.39 -16.77
C THR A 303 10.79 15.04 -17.58
N GLY A 304 10.68 16.37 -17.56
CA GLY A 304 9.61 17.13 -18.23
C GLY A 304 8.23 16.92 -17.61
N PHE A 305 8.17 16.37 -16.40
CA PHE A 305 6.92 16.13 -15.68
C PHE A 305 6.66 17.30 -14.74
N VAL A 306 5.48 17.91 -14.86
CA VAL A 306 4.99 18.93 -13.92
C VAL A 306 3.80 18.29 -13.19
N PRO A 307 3.94 17.92 -11.91
CA PRO A 307 2.83 17.36 -11.15
C PRO A 307 1.79 18.44 -10.86
N ASP A 308 0.52 18.13 -11.08
CA ASP A 308 -0.58 19.02 -10.67
C ASP A 308 -0.67 19.11 -9.15
N GLN A 309 -0.25 18.05 -8.47
CA GLN A 309 -0.31 17.95 -7.02
C GLN A 309 0.83 17.10 -6.48
N VAL A 310 1.49 17.58 -5.42
CA VAL A 310 2.42 16.84 -4.57
C VAL A 310 1.77 16.70 -3.20
N GLN A 311 1.76 15.48 -2.67
CA GLN A 311 1.23 15.21 -1.34
C GLN A 311 2.21 15.71 -0.28
N ASP A 312 1.82 16.64 0.59
CA ASP A 312 2.60 16.91 1.80
C ASP A 312 2.50 15.71 2.77
N PHE A 313 3.59 15.40 3.46
CA PHE A 313 3.60 14.28 4.41
C PHE A 313 2.48 14.45 5.43
N TYR A 314 1.60 13.48 5.49
CA TYR A 314 0.50 13.41 6.45
C TYR A 314 0.81 12.37 7.52
N PRO A 315 0.97 12.77 8.80
CA PRO A 315 1.27 11.83 9.88
C PRO A 315 0.09 10.87 10.11
N THR A 316 0.26 9.64 9.66
CA THR A 316 -0.76 8.59 9.83
C THR A 316 -0.42 7.75 11.07
N PRO A 317 -1.32 7.65 12.06
CA PRO A 317 -1.09 6.88 13.28
C PRO A 317 -0.65 5.44 13.01
N GLY A 318 0.26 4.91 13.84
CA GLY A 318 0.79 3.56 13.71
C GLY A 318 1.92 3.40 12.69
N THR A 319 2.29 4.45 11.95
CA THR A 319 3.38 4.39 10.97
C THR A 319 4.73 4.77 11.57
N LEU A 320 5.80 4.18 11.01
CA LEU A 320 7.18 4.53 11.39
C LEU A 320 7.47 6.02 11.18
N ALA A 321 7.09 6.54 10.01
CA ALA A 321 7.31 7.94 9.68
C ALA A 321 6.58 8.90 10.64
N THR A 322 5.41 8.54 11.15
CA THR A 322 4.71 9.35 12.15
C THR A 322 5.44 9.34 13.50
N CYS A 323 5.99 8.20 13.90
CA CYS A 323 6.84 8.11 15.08
C CYS A 323 8.10 9.01 14.92
N GLU A 324 8.78 8.93 13.78
CA GLU A 324 9.93 9.79 13.47
C GLU A 324 9.55 11.28 13.43
N TYR A 325 8.39 11.61 12.84
CA TYR A 325 7.88 12.98 12.78
C TYR A 325 7.65 13.59 14.16
N TYR A 326 7.04 12.81 15.06
CA TYR A 326 6.76 13.26 16.42
C TYR A 326 8.01 13.32 17.28
N THR A 327 8.84 12.27 17.25
CA THR A 327 9.97 12.11 18.16
C THR A 327 11.25 12.76 17.66
N GLU A 328 11.36 13.05 16.35
CA GLU A 328 12.59 13.51 15.67
C GLU A 328 13.75 12.52 15.84
N ARG A 329 13.40 11.23 15.96
CA ARG A 329 14.34 10.12 16.14
C ARG A 329 13.88 8.87 15.40
N ASP A 330 14.84 8.12 14.93
CA ASP A 330 14.63 6.74 14.50
C ASP A 330 14.35 5.87 15.73
N PRO A 331 13.17 5.21 15.84
CA PRO A 331 12.81 4.47 17.04
C PRO A 331 13.62 3.19 17.25
N PHE A 332 14.34 2.71 16.24
CA PHE A 332 15.13 1.49 16.31
C PHE A 332 16.60 1.74 16.66
N THR A 333 17.15 2.87 16.24
CA THR A 333 18.57 3.21 16.42
C THR A 333 18.78 4.37 17.38
N GLY A 334 17.75 5.17 17.67
CA GLY A 334 17.84 6.41 18.46
C GLY A 334 18.49 7.57 17.71
N ALA A 335 18.90 7.38 16.45
CA ALA A 335 19.55 8.43 15.67
C ALA A 335 18.60 9.61 15.40
N PRO A 336 19.09 10.86 15.38
CA PRO A 336 18.25 12.03 15.10
C PRO A 336 17.73 11.99 13.66
N VAL A 337 16.50 12.46 13.47
CA VAL A 337 15.83 12.59 12.17
C VAL A 337 15.38 14.03 12.01
N TYR A 338 15.78 14.67 10.90
CA TYR A 338 15.29 16.00 10.57
C TYR A 338 13.78 15.95 10.22
N VAL A 339 13.04 16.92 10.70
CA VAL A 339 11.61 17.07 10.41
C VAL A 339 11.30 18.54 10.16
N ALA A 340 10.76 18.84 8.97
CA ALA A 340 10.24 20.15 8.64
C ALA A 340 9.00 20.44 9.52
N LYS A 341 9.07 21.49 10.35
CA LYS A 341 8.02 21.85 11.33
C LYS A 341 7.20 23.05 10.90
N THR A 342 7.84 24.03 10.32
CA THR A 342 7.20 25.26 9.91
C THR A 342 6.68 25.19 8.48
N MET A 343 5.70 26.03 8.16
CA MET A 343 5.18 26.14 6.78
C MET A 343 6.25 26.63 5.80
N GLU A 344 7.24 27.39 6.29
CA GLU A 344 8.37 27.85 5.48
C GLU A 344 9.30 26.70 5.11
N GLU A 345 9.60 25.82 6.07
CA GLU A 345 10.43 24.62 5.83
C GLU A 345 9.75 23.59 4.93
N LYS A 346 8.41 23.59 4.87
CA LYS A 346 7.62 22.66 4.04
C LYS A 346 7.39 23.15 2.62
N LYS A 347 7.48 24.44 2.38
CA LYS A 347 7.32 25.08 1.07
C LYS A 347 8.65 25.16 0.31
#